data_81d9235f252ea4ab00cc75d84b8f2b81
#
_entry.id   81d9235f252ea4ab00cc75d84b8f2b81
#
_cell.length_a   1.000
_cell.length_b   1.000
_cell.length_c   1.000
_cell.angle_alpha   90.00
_cell.angle_beta   90.00
_cell.angle_gamma   90.00
#
_symmetry.space_group_name_H-M   'P 1'
#
loop_
_entity.id
_entity.type
_entity.pdbx_description
1 polymer ?
#
loop_
_entity_poly.entity_id
_entity_poly.type
_entity_poly.pdbx_seq_one_letter_code
_entity_poly.pdbx_strand_id
1 'polypeptide(L)'
;MCWLSSNFKQKTVEEIVAEKSVGMSDSQKAQYWYELSQNVFGLLGKVEVPIFQFDGNTWLQTAQAQYPTLTDVKFADSVFYSTSPDGLQEILTRDWTNLVPYVAEIGDCDKFATRLYSHLCDYYKLNAIVPVWGDTDQGYHGFNLAVVKDTDKFIARLIEPQADAIFVDQGPLGKYVPRSVVEELGIKRLSNPSSSAGRALGGN
;
A
#
# COMPACT_ATOMS: atom_id res chain seq x y z
N MET A 1 -15.61 14.47 49.46
CA MET A 1 -14.62 14.34 48.34
C MET A 1 -14.26 12.89 48.25
N CYS A 2 -14.90 12.14 47.32
CA CYS A 2 -14.57 10.74 47.06
C CYS A 2 -13.61 10.69 45.87
N TRP A 3 -12.38 10.29 46.14
CA TRP A 3 -11.40 9.91 45.13
C TRP A 3 -11.70 8.47 44.72
N LEU A 4 -12.35 8.29 43.58
CA LEU A 4 -12.37 7.01 42.89
C LEU A 4 -11.13 6.96 42.02
N SER A 5 -10.05 6.43 42.54
CA SER A 5 -8.92 5.97 41.75
C SER A 5 -9.32 4.70 40.99
N SER A 6 -9.97 4.85 39.84
CA SER A 6 -10.15 3.73 38.92
C SER A 6 -8.79 3.42 38.28
N ASN A 7 -8.13 2.39 38.76
CA ASN A 7 -7.03 1.73 38.07
C ASN A 7 -7.56 1.03 36.81
N PHE A 8 -8.04 1.81 35.83
CA PHE A 8 -8.26 1.31 34.48
C PHE A 8 -6.87 1.17 33.83
N LYS A 9 -6.29 -0.01 33.94
CA LYS A 9 -5.13 -0.38 33.14
C LYS A 9 -5.60 -0.36 31.69
N GLN A 10 -5.17 0.65 30.95
CA GLN A 10 -5.47 0.77 29.53
C GLN A 10 -4.81 -0.43 28.84
N LYS A 11 -5.62 -1.30 28.22
CA LYS A 11 -5.12 -2.44 27.44
C LYS A 11 -4.36 -1.93 26.24
N THR A 12 -3.26 -2.58 25.92
CA THR A 12 -2.56 -2.30 24.66
C THR A 12 -3.39 -2.80 23.48
N VAL A 13 -3.09 -2.29 22.29
CA VAL A 13 -3.77 -2.74 21.06
C VAL A 13 -3.59 -4.24 20.89
N GLU A 14 -2.39 -4.78 21.18
CA GLU A 14 -2.09 -6.21 21.10
C GLU A 14 -2.94 -7.03 22.09
N GLU A 15 -3.17 -6.55 23.30
CA GLU A 15 -4.00 -7.23 24.29
C GLU A 15 -5.49 -7.27 23.85
N ILE A 16 -5.97 -6.16 23.25
CA ILE A 16 -7.33 -6.09 22.69
C ILE A 16 -7.45 -7.04 21.48
N VAL A 17 -6.43 -7.04 20.62
CA VAL A 17 -6.32 -7.93 19.46
C VAL A 17 -6.41 -9.38 19.87
N ALA A 18 -5.55 -9.79 20.80
CA ALA A 18 -5.49 -11.17 21.26
C ALA A 18 -6.84 -11.63 21.84
N GLU A 19 -7.48 -10.79 22.65
CA GLU A 19 -8.77 -11.09 23.30
C GLU A 19 -9.91 -11.23 22.28
N LYS A 20 -9.99 -10.28 21.32
CA LYS A 20 -11.11 -10.22 20.35
C LYS A 20 -10.97 -11.24 19.21
N SER A 21 -9.78 -11.75 18.96
CA SER A 21 -9.53 -12.72 17.89
C SER A 21 -9.55 -14.19 18.34
N VAL A 22 -9.87 -14.45 19.62
CA VAL A 22 -9.99 -15.82 20.14
C VAL A 22 -11.05 -16.58 19.36
N GLY A 23 -10.69 -17.73 18.80
CA GLY A 23 -11.61 -18.61 18.05
C GLY A 23 -11.91 -18.17 16.61
N MET A 24 -11.37 -17.05 16.14
CA MET A 24 -11.51 -16.63 14.75
C MET A 24 -10.52 -17.35 13.85
N SER A 25 -10.97 -17.75 12.64
CA SER A 25 -10.10 -18.13 11.54
C SER A 25 -9.29 -16.92 11.04
N ASP A 26 -8.21 -17.14 10.31
CA ASP A 26 -7.36 -16.05 9.80
C ASP A 26 -8.14 -15.10 8.88
N SER A 27 -9.07 -15.61 8.07
CA SER A 27 -9.95 -14.80 7.23
C SER A 27 -10.92 -13.95 8.06
N GLN A 28 -11.47 -14.47 9.14
CA GLN A 28 -12.33 -13.72 10.07
C GLN A 28 -11.54 -12.66 10.82
N LYS A 29 -10.30 -12.95 11.24
CA LYS A 29 -9.40 -11.95 11.82
C LYS A 29 -9.11 -10.82 10.86
N ALA A 30 -8.76 -11.14 9.61
CA ALA A 30 -8.49 -10.13 8.57
C ALA A 30 -9.70 -9.22 8.33
N GLN A 31 -10.91 -9.79 8.24
CA GLN A 31 -12.14 -9.03 8.08
C GLN A 31 -12.46 -8.15 9.32
N TYR A 32 -12.33 -8.69 10.51
CA TYR A 32 -12.54 -7.95 11.76
C TYR A 32 -11.60 -6.75 11.90
N TRP A 33 -10.32 -6.96 11.56
CA TRP A 33 -9.32 -5.89 11.59
C TRP A 33 -9.58 -4.82 10.53
N TYR A 34 -10.02 -5.23 9.35
CA TYR A 34 -10.42 -4.30 8.30
C TYR A 34 -11.56 -3.40 8.78
N GLU A 35 -12.63 -3.98 9.34
CA GLU A 35 -13.79 -3.23 9.85
C GLU A 35 -13.42 -2.32 11.03
N LEU A 36 -12.62 -2.84 11.98
CA LEU A 36 -12.17 -2.05 13.13
C LEU A 36 -11.30 -0.87 12.69
N SER A 37 -10.39 -1.07 11.74
CA SER A 37 -9.53 -0.02 11.21
C SER A 37 -10.33 1.08 10.52
N GLN A 38 -11.35 0.76 9.74
CA GLN A 38 -12.25 1.73 9.13
C GLN A 38 -12.97 2.59 10.20
N ASN A 39 -13.41 1.96 11.29
CA ASN A 39 -14.07 2.66 12.37
C ASN A 39 -13.12 3.56 13.17
N VAL A 40 -11.93 3.06 13.51
CA VAL A 40 -10.89 3.82 14.22
C VAL A 40 -10.40 4.99 13.38
N PHE A 41 -10.24 4.79 12.08
CA PHE A 41 -9.81 5.82 11.15
C PHE A 41 -10.81 6.97 11.06
N GLY A 42 -12.11 6.66 11.03
CA GLY A 42 -13.17 7.65 11.12
C GLY A 42 -13.14 8.48 12.42
N LEU A 43 -12.61 7.90 13.51
CA LEU A 43 -12.48 8.57 14.80
C LEU A 43 -11.22 9.43 14.91
N LEU A 44 -10.13 9.08 14.24
CA LEU A 44 -8.87 9.83 14.28
C LEU A 44 -8.89 11.13 13.45
N GLY A 45 -9.89 11.26 12.57
CA GLY A 45 -10.05 12.41 11.70
C GLY A 45 -9.07 12.44 10.53
N LYS A 46 -9.51 13.02 9.43
CA LYS A 46 -8.69 13.26 8.24
C LYS A 46 -7.68 14.37 8.51
N VAL A 47 -6.41 14.13 8.21
CA VAL A 47 -5.43 15.20 8.19
C VAL A 47 -5.57 16.02 6.90
N GLU A 48 -5.53 17.34 7.02
CA GLU A 48 -5.53 18.22 5.85
C GLU A 48 -4.11 18.36 5.31
N VAL A 49 -3.94 18.01 4.03
CA VAL A 49 -2.66 18.10 3.32
C VAL A 49 -2.81 18.89 2.04
N PRO A 50 -1.74 19.54 1.54
CA PRO A 50 -1.79 20.21 0.24
C PRO A 50 -2.01 19.19 -0.87
N ILE A 51 -2.85 19.54 -1.86
CA ILE A 51 -3.14 18.68 -3.01
C ILE A 51 -2.62 19.36 -4.27
N PHE A 52 -1.84 18.62 -5.07
CA PHE A 52 -1.26 19.06 -6.33
C PHE A 52 -1.75 18.16 -7.47
N GLN A 53 -2.22 18.79 -8.53
CA GLN A 53 -2.70 18.10 -9.74
C GLN A 53 -1.64 18.12 -10.84
N PHE A 54 -1.49 17.01 -11.57
CA PHE A 54 -0.63 16.91 -12.75
C PHE A 54 -1.10 15.77 -13.68
N ASP A 55 -0.53 15.67 -14.87
CA ASP A 55 -0.90 14.68 -15.86
C ASP A 55 -0.09 13.36 -15.75
N GLY A 56 -0.58 12.31 -16.42
CA GLY A 56 0.06 10.99 -16.41
C GLY A 56 1.47 10.99 -17.04
N ASN A 57 1.76 11.88 -18.00
CA ASN A 57 3.11 12.00 -18.56
C ASN A 57 4.11 12.53 -17.54
N THR A 58 3.70 13.51 -16.74
CA THR A 58 4.51 14.04 -15.62
C THR A 58 4.77 12.94 -14.60
N TRP A 59 3.74 12.12 -14.26
CA TRP A 59 3.93 10.97 -13.38
C TRP A 59 4.98 10.00 -13.95
N LEU A 60 4.80 9.59 -15.20
CA LEU A 60 5.66 8.61 -15.87
C LEU A 60 7.12 9.09 -15.98
N GLN A 61 7.31 10.31 -16.46
CA GLN A 61 8.63 10.92 -16.61
C GLN A 61 9.36 11.04 -15.26
N THR A 62 8.65 11.48 -14.21
CA THR A 62 9.22 11.60 -12.87
C THR A 62 9.63 10.24 -12.31
N ALA A 63 8.74 9.25 -12.42
CA ALA A 63 9.01 7.90 -11.94
C ALA A 63 10.15 7.23 -12.69
N GLN A 64 10.16 7.28 -14.02
CA GLN A 64 11.21 6.66 -14.85
C GLN A 64 12.56 7.37 -14.77
N ALA A 65 12.59 8.68 -14.55
CA ALA A 65 13.84 9.40 -14.30
C ALA A 65 14.55 8.92 -13.03
N GLN A 66 13.78 8.55 -11.99
CA GLN A 66 14.30 8.01 -10.74
C GLN A 66 14.51 6.48 -10.80
N TYR A 67 13.59 5.78 -11.47
CA TYR A 67 13.56 4.32 -11.56
C TYR A 67 13.49 3.85 -13.03
N PRO A 68 14.61 3.86 -13.77
CA PRO A 68 14.63 3.50 -15.21
C PRO A 68 14.27 2.03 -15.45
N THR A 69 14.26 1.20 -14.43
CA THR A 69 13.81 -0.20 -14.48
C THR A 69 12.29 -0.36 -14.54
N LEU A 70 11.53 0.74 -14.30
CA LEU A 70 10.09 0.76 -14.37
C LEU A 70 9.64 0.88 -15.84
N THR A 71 9.42 -0.25 -16.51
CA THR A 71 9.15 -0.31 -17.95
C THR A 71 7.72 -0.71 -18.32
N ASP A 72 7.03 -1.47 -17.47
CA ASP A 72 5.64 -1.86 -17.70
C ASP A 72 4.72 -1.00 -16.82
N VAL A 73 4.26 0.12 -17.41
CA VAL A 73 3.40 1.09 -16.73
C VAL A 73 2.11 1.24 -17.51
N LYS A 74 0.97 1.00 -16.83
CA LYS A 74 -0.36 1.16 -17.39
C LYS A 74 -1.24 1.90 -16.40
N PHE A 75 -1.80 3.02 -16.84
CA PHE A 75 -2.73 3.82 -16.07
C PHE A 75 -4.10 3.80 -16.72
N ALA A 76 -5.15 3.80 -15.89
CA ALA A 76 -6.51 4.13 -16.30
C ALA A 76 -6.71 5.65 -16.29
N ASP A 77 -6.07 6.34 -15.35
CA ASP A 77 -6.21 7.79 -15.14
C ASP A 77 -5.25 8.60 -16.02
N SER A 78 -5.77 9.74 -16.53
CA SER A 78 -4.96 10.74 -17.25
C SER A 78 -4.54 11.90 -16.35
N VAL A 79 -5.16 12.05 -15.18
CA VAL A 79 -4.92 13.11 -14.20
C VAL A 79 -4.63 12.51 -12.86
N PHE A 80 -3.56 12.98 -12.24
CA PHE A 80 -3.10 12.53 -10.94
C PHE A 80 -3.17 13.63 -9.90
N TYR A 81 -3.49 13.22 -8.68
CA TYR A 81 -3.53 14.06 -7.50
C TYR A 81 -2.55 13.53 -6.48
N SER A 82 -1.69 14.39 -5.97
CA SER A 82 -0.64 14.07 -5.01
C SER A 82 -0.56 15.10 -3.90
N THR A 83 0.37 14.90 -2.98
CA THR A 83 0.68 15.80 -1.88
C THR A 83 2.18 16.09 -1.82
N SER A 84 2.62 16.85 -0.82
CA SER A 84 4.05 17.04 -0.51
C SER A 84 4.63 15.81 0.20
N PRO A 85 5.98 15.65 0.28
CA PRO A 85 6.61 14.61 1.08
C PRO A 85 6.16 14.63 2.54
N ASP A 86 6.10 15.82 3.16
CA ASP A 86 5.65 15.98 4.56
C ASP A 86 4.17 15.62 4.72
N GLY A 87 3.32 16.02 3.75
CA GLY A 87 1.91 15.64 3.74
C GLY A 87 1.71 14.13 3.60
N LEU A 88 2.52 13.47 2.77
CA LEU A 88 2.48 12.03 2.65
C LEU A 88 2.94 11.34 3.95
N GLN A 89 4.01 11.83 4.58
CA GLN A 89 4.47 11.29 5.86
C GLN A 89 3.42 11.47 6.96
N GLU A 90 2.76 12.63 7.02
CA GLU A 90 1.67 12.88 7.99
C GLU A 90 0.48 11.94 7.78
N ILE A 91 0.12 11.63 6.52
CA ILE A 91 -0.91 10.64 6.22
C ILE A 91 -0.49 9.25 6.70
N LEU A 92 0.74 8.82 6.37
CA LEU A 92 1.22 7.47 6.72
C LEU A 92 1.32 7.27 8.24
N THR A 93 1.64 8.29 9.03
CA THR A 93 1.64 8.19 10.50
C THR A 93 0.26 7.90 11.08
N ARG A 94 -0.80 8.13 10.32
CA ARG A 94 -2.20 7.86 10.71
C ARG A 94 -2.81 6.72 9.91
N ASP A 95 -2.10 6.20 8.93
CA ASP A 95 -2.55 5.05 8.17
C ASP A 95 -2.51 3.79 9.04
N TRP A 96 -3.48 2.92 8.82
CA TRP A 96 -3.63 1.69 9.58
C TRP A 96 -3.21 0.45 8.77
N THR A 97 -2.74 0.63 7.54
CA THR A 97 -2.37 -0.48 6.65
C THR A 97 -1.32 -1.38 7.30
N ASN A 98 -0.32 -0.78 7.94
CA ASN A 98 0.75 -1.48 8.68
C ASN A 98 0.27 -2.24 9.93
N LEU A 99 -0.92 -1.89 10.46
CA LEU A 99 -1.48 -2.54 11.65
C LEU A 99 -2.23 -3.85 11.32
N VAL A 100 -2.47 -4.12 10.04
CA VAL A 100 -3.13 -5.35 9.61
C VAL A 100 -2.14 -6.51 9.69
N PRO A 101 -2.52 -7.64 10.31
CA PRO A 101 -1.64 -8.81 10.37
C PRO A 101 -1.29 -9.33 8.99
N TYR A 102 -0.02 -9.66 8.78
CA TYR A 102 0.42 -10.38 7.57
C TYR A 102 -0.14 -11.81 7.60
N VAL A 103 -0.78 -12.20 6.51
CA VAL A 103 -1.28 -13.57 6.29
C VAL A 103 -0.90 -13.96 4.86
N ALA A 104 -0.02 -14.95 4.72
CA ALA A 104 0.44 -15.42 3.41
C ALA A 104 -0.74 -15.74 2.49
N GLU A 105 -0.66 -15.33 1.22
CA GLU A 105 -1.67 -15.50 0.15
C GLU A 105 -3.00 -14.73 0.35
N ILE A 106 -3.31 -14.27 1.57
CA ILE A 106 -4.58 -13.60 1.89
C ILE A 106 -4.36 -12.12 2.21
N GLY A 107 -3.35 -11.82 3.00
CA GLY A 107 -2.97 -10.48 3.43
C GLY A 107 -1.46 -10.30 3.33
N ASP A 108 -0.91 -10.50 2.15
CA ASP A 108 0.51 -10.42 1.81
C ASP A 108 0.88 -9.05 1.19
N CYS A 109 2.08 -8.91 0.68
CA CYS A 109 2.63 -7.63 0.25
C CYS A 109 1.79 -6.89 -0.80
N ASP A 110 1.20 -7.59 -1.76
CA ASP A 110 0.36 -6.97 -2.80
C ASP A 110 -0.97 -6.45 -2.22
N LYS A 111 -1.49 -7.08 -1.18
CA LYS A 111 -2.70 -6.62 -0.49
C LYS A 111 -2.43 -5.38 0.37
N PHE A 112 -1.25 -5.30 0.99
CA PHE A 112 -0.83 -4.10 1.70
C PHE A 112 -0.68 -2.92 0.75
N ALA A 113 0.02 -3.09 -0.37
CA ALA A 113 0.21 -2.05 -1.37
C ALA A 113 -1.13 -1.56 -1.96
N THR A 114 -2.03 -2.49 -2.27
CA THR A 114 -3.38 -2.19 -2.78
C THR A 114 -4.25 -1.47 -1.75
N ARG A 115 -4.18 -1.90 -0.49
CA ARG A 115 -4.98 -1.31 0.60
C ARG A 115 -4.57 0.12 0.85
N LEU A 116 -3.26 0.40 0.92
CA LEU A 116 -2.77 1.77 1.04
C LEU A 116 -3.24 2.64 -0.14
N TYR A 117 -3.11 2.16 -1.37
CA TYR A 117 -3.59 2.87 -2.56
C TYR A 117 -5.09 3.20 -2.47
N SER A 118 -5.92 2.20 -2.18
CA SER A 118 -7.38 2.39 -2.07
C SER A 118 -7.73 3.40 -0.98
N HIS A 119 -7.07 3.32 0.16
CA HIS A 119 -7.27 4.25 1.26
C HIS A 119 -6.89 5.69 0.87
N LEU A 120 -5.76 5.89 0.22
CA LEU A 120 -5.34 7.22 -0.25
C LEU A 120 -6.29 7.78 -1.30
N CYS A 121 -6.75 6.97 -2.25
CA CYS A 121 -7.74 7.37 -3.25
C CYS A 121 -9.09 7.71 -2.63
N ASP A 122 -9.63 6.84 -1.79
CA ASP A 122 -10.98 6.98 -1.27
C ASP A 122 -11.08 8.09 -0.23
N TYR A 123 -10.09 8.20 0.64
CA TYR A 123 -10.15 9.11 1.78
C TYR A 123 -9.52 10.47 1.49
N TYR A 124 -8.32 10.48 0.88
CA TYR A 124 -7.55 11.69 0.61
C TYR A 124 -7.70 12.22 -0.81
N LYS A 125 -8.27 11.41 -1.74
CA LYS A 125 -8.36 11.73 -3.17
C LYS A 125 -6.99 11.86 -3.85
N LEU A 126 -6.03 11.05 -3.39
CA LEU A 126 -4.67 11.00 -3.90
C LEU A 126 -4.47 9.69 -4.68
N ASN A 127 -4.41 9.76 -6.01
CA ASN A 127 -4.20 8.63 -6.91
C ASN A 127 -2.78 8.58 -7.51
N ALA A 128 -1.89 9.47 -7.11
CA ALA A 128 -0.49 9.49 -7.58
C ALA A 128 0.43 8.55 -6.79
N ILE A 129 -0.09 7.83 -5.81
CA ILE A 129 0.60 6.82 -5.01
C ILE A 129 0.06 5.45 -5.43
N VAL A 130 0.76 4.72 -6.27
CA VAL A 130 0.24 3.50 -6.92
C VAL A 130 0.97 2.24 -6.45
N PRO A 131 0.31 1.07 -6.46
CA PRO A 131 0.99 -0.20 -6.23
C PRO A 131 1.99 -0.50 -7.33
N VAL A 132 3.17 -0.97 -6.95
CA VAL A 132 4.22 -1.42 -7.86
C VAL A 132 4.74 -2.79 -7.45
N TRP A 133 5.22 -3.54 -8.43
CA TRP A 133 5.93 -4.80 -8.22
C TRP A 133 7.37 -4.65 -8.65
N GLY A 134 8.25 -5.28 -7.91
CA GLY A 134 9.66 -5.23 -8.19
C GLY A 134 10.48 -6.21 -7.37
N ASP A 135 11.79 -6.14 -7.56
CA ASP A 135 12.73 -6.95 -6.81
C ASP A 135 13.16 -6.22 -5.53
N THR A 136 13.39 -6.98 -4.46
CA THR A 136 14.07 -6.54 -3.25
C THR A 136 15.21 -7.50 -2.93
N ASP A 137 16.07 -7.18 -1.97
CA ASP A 137 17.11 -8.12 -1.51
C ASP A 137 16.51 -9.40 -0.89
N GLN A 138 15.22 -9.40 -0.57
CA GLN A 138 14.49 -10.55 -0.01
C GLN A 138 13.58 -11.26 -1.01
N GLY A 139 13.56 -10.83 -2.28
CA GLY A 139 12.78 -11.44 -3.35
C GLY A 139 11.82 -10.48 -4.04
N TYR A 140 10.92 -11.03 -4.86
CA TYR A 140 9.91 -10.25 -5.59
C TYR A 140 8.80 -9.79 -4.63
N HIS A 141 8.47 -8.52 -4.68
CA HIS A 141 7.67 -7.85 -3.66
C HIS A 141 6.70 -6.82 -4.24
N GLY A 142 5.55 -6.63 -3.58
CA GLY A 142 4.59 -5.56 -3.86
C GLY A 142 4.75 -4.43 -2.84
N PHE A 143 4.88 -3.19 -3.32
CA PHE A 143 5.04 -1.97 -2.53
C PHE A 143 4.38 -0.80 -3.26
N ASN A 144 4.51 0.44 -2.78
CA ASN A 144 3.93 1.59 -3.47
C ASN A 144 5.02 2.53 -4.02
N LEU A 145 4.69 3.20 -5.13
CA LEU A 145 5.46 4.29 -5.69
C LEU A 145 4.60 5.55 -5.68
N ALA A 146 5.12 6.60 -5.06
CA ALA A 146 4.50 7.91 -4.96
C ALA A 146 5.25 8.92 -5.84
N VAL A 147 4.52 9.72 -6.61
CA VAL A 147 5.04 10.96 -7.19
C VAL A 147 4.49 12.11 -6.36
N VAL A 148 5.37 12.81 -5.65
CA VAL A 148 5.02 13.89 -4.71
C VAL A 148 5.64 15.23 -5.14
N LYS A 149 5.03 16.33 -4.71
CA LYS A 149 5.48 17.69 -5.01
C LYS A 149 6.47 18.15 -3.93
N ASP A 150 7.74 18.23 -4.28
CA ASP A 150 8.80 18.75 -3.42
C ASP A 150 9.22 20.14 -3.92
N THR A 151 8.86 21.17 -3.17
CA THR A 151 9.08 22.56 -3.53
C THR A 151 8.55 22.87 -4.94
N ASP A 152 9.43 23.00 -5.94
CA ASP A 152 9.09 23.40 -7.29
C ASP A 152 9.01 22.24 -8.30
N LYS A 153 9.37 21.02 -7.90
CA LYS A 153 9.42 19.84 -8.77
C LYS A 153 8.66 18.66 -8.21
N PHE A 154 8.29 17.74 -9.10
CA PHE A 154 7.83 16.41 -8.71
C PHE A 154 9.02 15.48 -8.52
N ILE A 155 8.93 14.63 -7.51
CA ILE A 155 9.94 13.61 -7.20
C ILE A 155 9.24 12.28 -6.95
N ALA A 156 9.91 11.18 -7.24
CA ALA A 156 9.41 9.85 -6.96
C ALA A 156 9.98 9.31 -5.64
N ARG A 157 9.14 8.60 -4.88
CA ARG A 157 9.50 7.91 -3.63
C ARG A 157 8.86 6.55 -3.59
N LEU A 158 9.53 5.59 -2.97
CA LEU A 158 8.98 4.29 -2.66
C LEU A 158 8.40 4.30 -1.25
N ILE A 159 7.39 3.47 -1.04
CA ILE A 159 6.74 3.30 0.26
C ILE A 159 6.63 1.81 0.54
N GLU A 160 7.13 1.39 1.70
CA GLU A 160 6.81 0.08 2.26
C GLU A 160 5.59 0.21 3.17
N PRO A 161 4.39 -0.23 2.71
CA PRO A 161 3.15 -0.01 3.45
C PRO A 161 3.04 -0.81 4.74
N GLN A 162 3.86 -1.86 4.89
CA GLN A 162 3.91 -2.64 6.14
C GLN A 162 4.71 -1.95 7.25
N ALA A 163 5.50 -0.95 6.90
CA ALA A 163 6.38 -0.24 7.84
C ALA A 163 6.19 1.28 7.83
N ASP A 164 5.24 1.81 7.06
CA ASP A 164 5.01 3.26 6.81
C ASP A 164 6.29 4.00 6.43
N ALA A 165 7.21 3.29 5.77
CA ALA A 165 8.52 3.81 5.43
C ALA A 165 8.52 4.44 4.03
N ILE A 166 8.96 5.70 3.94
CA ILE A 166 9.20 6.41 2.68
C ILE A 166 10.71 6.48 2.43
N PHE A 167 11.14 6.08 1.23
CA PHE A 167 12.57 6.02 0.88
C PHE A 167 12.80 6.21 -0.63
N VAL A 168 14.06 6.22 -1.05
CA VAL A 168 14.42 6.31 -2.47
C VAL A 168 14.64 4.91 -3.06
N ASP A 169 15.60 4.14 -2.55
CA ASP A 169 15.96 2.83 -3.09
C ASP A 169 16.35 1.81 -2.00
N GLN A 170 16.70 2.28 -0.80
CA GLN A 170 17.01 1.46 0.36
C GLN A 170 15.90 1.58 1.40
N GLY A 171 15.23 0.48 1.66
CA GLY A 171 14.09 0.40 2.55
C GLY A 171 14.17 -0.80 3.50
N PRO A 172 13.08 -1.15 4.18
CA PRO A 172 13.06 -2.22 5.19
C PRO A 172 13.52 -3.59 4.69
N LEU A 173 13.33 -3.91 3.41
CA LEU A 173 13.75 -5.18 2.80
C LEU A 173 15.05 -5.05 1.97
N GLY A 174 15.89 -4.05 2.27
CA GLY A 174 17.11 -3.76 1.55
C GLY A 174 16.90 -2.91 0.31
N LYS A 175 17.51 -3.25 -0.82
CA LYS A 175 17.36 -2.52 -2.06
C LYS A 175 16.05 -2.87 -2.77
N TYR A 176 15.35 -1.84 -3.26
CA TYR A 176 14.10 -1.97 -4.03
C TYR A 176 14.32 -1.56 -5.47
N VAL A 177 13.87 -2.38 -6.41
CA VAL A 177 13.99 -2.16 -7.86
C VAL A 177 12.61 -2.28 -8.50
N PRO A 178 11.85 -1.17 -8.66
CA PRO A 178 10.54 -1.19 -9.28
C PRO A 178 10.59 -1.71 -10.73
N ARG A 179 9.64 -2.55 -11.12
CA ARG A 179 9.54 -3.16 -12.47
C ARG A 179 8.27 -2.79 -13.19
N SER A 180 7.13 -2.87 -12.51
CA SER A 180 5.83 -2.66 -13.13
C SER A 180 4.85 -1.95 -12.21
N VAL A 181 3.98 -1.12 -12.81
CA VAL A 181 2.76 -0.58 -12.23
C VAL A 181 1.60 -1.26 -12.92
N VAL A 182 0.73 -1.91 -12.16
CA VAL A 182 -0.49 -2.52 -12.70
C VAL A 182 -1.67 -1.94 -11.93
N GLU A 183 -2.29 -0.91 -12.50
CA GLU A 183 -3.47 -0.27 -11.93
C GLU A 183 -4.73 -1.16 -12.10
N GLU A 184 -4.72 -2.07 -13.07
CA GLU A 184 -5.77 -3.07 -13.26
C GLU A 184 -5.63 -4.21 -12.25
N LEU A 185 -6.08 -3.97 -11.05
CA LEU A 185 -6.17 -4.98 -10.01
C LEU A 185 -7.25 -6.02 -10.36
N GLY A 186 -6.83 -7.14 -10.90
CA GLY A 186 -7.64 -8.36 -10.86
C GLY A 186 -7.99 -9.04 -12.16
N ILE A 187 -7.80 -8.49 -13.35
CA ILE A 187 -8.25 -9.13 -14.59
C ILE A 187 -7.13 -9.91 -15.32
N LYS A 188 -5.86 -9.57 -15.12
CA LYS A 188 -4.75 -10.21 -15.87
C LYS A 188 -4.02 -11.37 -15.17
N ARG A 189 -4.32 -11.71 -13.94
CA ARG A 189 -3.76 -12.94 -13.32
C ARG A 189 -4.29 -14.25 -13.93
N LEU A 190 -5.32 -14.21 -14.77
CA LEU A 190 -5.86 -15.41 -15.42
C LEU A 190 -5.21 -15.76 -16.76
N SER A 191 -4.34 -14.94 -17.30
CA SER A 191 -3.54 -15.28 -18.48
C SER A 191 -2.10 -15.60 -18.08
N ASN A 192 -1.91 -16.74 -17.42
CA ASN A 192 -0.60 -17.30 -17.19
C ASN A 192 -0.11 -17.91 -18.53
N PRO A 193 0.93 -17.36 -19.20
CA PRO A 193 1.38 -17.88 -20.49
C PRO A 193 2.15 -19.20 -20.38
N SER A 194 2.29 -19.78 -19.20
CA SER A 194 3.03 -21.03 -19.00
C SER A 194 2.21 -22.32 -19.07
N SER A 195 0.92 -22.28 -19.43
CA SER A 195 0.11 -23.51 -19.56
C SER A 195 -0.02 -24.03 -20.99
N SER A 196 0.74 -23.52 -21.97
CA SER A 196 0.80 -24.08 -23.33
C SER A 196 1.96 -25.08 -23.53
N ALA A 197 2.36 -25.78 -22.47
CA ALA A 197 3.25 -26.93 -22.61
C ALA A 197 2.41 -28.22 -22.80
N GLY A 198 2.18 -28.58 -24.05
CA GLY A 198 2.20 -29.98 -24.49
C GLY A 198 1.16 -30.92 -23.93
N ARG A 199 -0.04 -30.98 -24.53
CA ARG A 199 -0.72 -32.27 -24.76
C ARG A 199 -0.74 -32.58 -26.27
N ALA A 200 0.36 -33.13 -26.75
CA ALA A 200 0.32 -33.99 -27.93
C ALA A 200 -0.39 -35.29 -27.52
N LEU A 201 -1.66 -35.40 -27.81
CA LEU A 201 -2.34 -36.69 -27.80
C LEU A 201 -1.94 -37.41 -29.07
N GLY A 202 -0.99 -38.34 -28.95
CA GLY A 202 -0.72 -39.34 -29.95
C GLY A 202 -1.98 -40.23 -30.10
N GLY A 203 -2.57 -40.18 -31.27
CA GLY A 203 -3.54 -41.18 -31.69
C GLY A 203 -2.82 -42.42 -32.16
N ASN A 204 -3.35 -43.58 -31.80
CA ASN A 204 -3.50 -44.77 -32.62
C ASN A 204 -4.74 -45.50 -32.09
#